data_c11617b22246f3a603f60e766061168a
#
_entry.id   c11617b22246f3a603f60e766061168a
#
_cell.length_a   1.000
_cell.length_b   1.000
_cell.length_c   1.000
_cell.angle_alpha   90.00
_cell.angle_beta   90.00
_cell.angle_gamma   90.00
#
_symmetry.space_group_name_H-M   'P 1'
#
loop_
_entity.id
_entity.type
_entity.pdbx_description
1 polymer ?
#
loop_
_entity_poly.entity_id
_entity_poly.type
_entity_poly.pdbx_seq_one_letter_code
_entity_poly.pdbx_strand_id
1 'polypeptide(L)'
;EKLIDAANRVEDGNFEEHVEYEGEEEFEKLCHSFNTMQDSLAAGVDRAEEYDKAKTEMIAGMSHDLRTPLTSIKGYIKGVKDGVANTPQKQEQYLDIAYQKACAMDVLLRKLSDFSKLETGNMPMEPVATDFGAFLQEMLDDNEQYLREKDVNVIFFVPEEKVITCIDHEQTKRVLRNIMENSMKYRCREQVL
;
A
#
# COMPACT_ATOMS: atom_id res chain seq x y z
N GLU A 1 -2.93 45.52 8.26
CA GLU A 1 -1.48 45.43 7.94
C GLU A 1 -0.94 44.10 8.37
N LYS A 2 -1.01 43.67 9.67
CA LYS A 2 -0.50 42.41 10.17
C LYS A 2 -1.04 41.14 9.43
N LEU A 3 -2.32 41.11 9.06
CA LEU A 3 -2.92 40.01 8.30
C LEU A 3 -2.42 39.95 6.85
N ILE A 4 -2.14 41.07 6.24
CA ILE A 4 -1.57 41.15 4.88
C ILE A 4 -0.15 40.60 4.90
N ASP A 5 0.65 41.02 5.91
CA ASP A 5 2.03 40.54 6.06
C ASP A 5 2.06 39.04 6.34
N ALA A 6 1.11 38.53 7.14
CA ALA A 6 0.97 37.11 7.41
C ALA A 6 0.55 36.34 6.13
N ALA A 7 -0.38 36.89 5.34
CA ALA A 7 -0.78 36.28 4.07
C ALA A 7 0.40 36.18 3.07
N ASN A 8 1.22 37.21 2.99
CA ASN A 8 2.42 37.20 2.14
C ASN A 8 3.44 36.15 2.63
N ARG A 9 3.62 35.99 3.96
CA ARG A 9 4.49 34.94 4.51
C ARG A 9 3.98 33.54 4.17
N VAL A 10 2.67 33.31 4.29
CA VAL A 10 2.03 32.04 3.91
C VAL A 10 2.20 31.75 2.42
N GLU A 11 2.10 32.77 1.56
CA GLU A 11 2.35 32.67 0.11
C GLU A 11 3.80 32.24 -0.18
N ASP A 12 4.76 32.74 0.61
CA ASP A 12 6.17 32.36 0.54
C ASP A 12 6.49 31.01 1.20
N GLY A 13 5.47 30.30 1.70
CA GLY A 13 5.63 28.98 2.32
C GLY A 13 6.09 29.02 3.78
N ASN A 14 6.05 30.18 4.44
CA ASN A 14 6.38 30.32 5.84
C ASN A 14 5.09 30.25 6.69
N PHE A 15 4.91 29.13 7.39
CA PHE A 15 3.75 28.82 8.23
C PHE A 15 4.04 28.94 9.73
N GLU A 16 5.25 29.36 10.16
CA GLU A 16 5.66 29.23 11.56
C GLU A 16 5.03 30.26 12.48
N GLU A 17 4.73 31.47 11.98
CA GLU A 17 4.30 32.60 12.82
C GLU A 17 2.79 32.89 12.68
N HIS A 18 2.06 32.74 13.77
CA HIS A 18 0.64 33.14 13.86
C HIS A 18 0.46 34.66 14.00
N VAL A 19 -0.70 35.14 13.58
CA VAL A 19 -1.10 36.52 13.79
C VAL A 19 -1.65 36.67 15.20
N GLU A 20 -0.96 37.46 16.01
CA GLU A 20 -1.45 37.84 17.34
C GLU A 20 -2.15 39.21 17.25
N TYR A 21 -3.39 39.26 17.70
CA TYR A 21 -4.20 40.49 17.76
C TYR A 21 -5.03 40.48 19.04
N GLU A 22 -4.95 41.57 19.79
CA GLU A 22 -5.79 41.85 20.94
C GLU A 22 -6.57 43.13 20.66
N GLY A 23 -7.90 43.06 20.69
CA GLY A 23 -8.75 44.23 20.44
C GLY A 23 -10.21 43.88 20.22
N GLU A 24 -10.80 44.33 19.13
CA GLU A 24 -12.21 44.07 18.82
C GLU A 24 -12.44 42.58 18.56
N GLU A 25 -13.49 42.02 19.17
CA GLU A 25 -13.82 40.58 19.13
C GLU A 25 -13.95 40.03 17.70
N GLU A 26 -14.42 40.85 16.75
CA GLU A 26 -14.58 40.44 15.35
C GLU A 26 -13.23 40.24 14.66
N PHE A 27 -12.22 41.08 14.94
CA PHE A 27 -10.89 40.96 14.43
C PHE A 27 -10.10 39.85 15.10
N GLU A 28 -10.31 39.58 16.38
CA GLU A 28 -9.74 38.41 17.05
C GLU A 28 -10.23 37.11 16.42
N LYS A 29 -11.54 36.98 16.16
CA LYS A 29 -12.11 35.84 15.45
C LYS A 29 -11.54 35.66 14.06
N LEU A 30 -11.31 36.77 13.34
CA LEU A 30 -10.71 36.74 12.01
C LEU A 30 -9.26 36.22 12.05
N CYS A 31 -8.43 36.74 12.99
CA CYS A 31 -7.07 36.29 13.17
C CYS A 31 -7.01 34.81 13.58
N HIS A 32 -7.89 34.37 14.49
CA HIS A 32 -7.97 32.95 14.86
C HIS A 32 -8.34 32.06 13.68
N SER A 33 -9.32 32.45 12.87
CA SER A 33 -9.72 31.70 11.67
C SER A 33 -8.59 31.63 10.65
N PHE A 34 -7.82 32.73 10.47
CA PHE A 34 -6.64 32.76 9.61
C PHE A 34 -5.53 31.81 10.11
N ASN A 35 -5.24 31.84 11.41
CA ASN A 35 -4.24 30.95 12.00
C ASN A 35 -4.63 29.46 11.86
N THR A 36 -5.92 29.13 12.06
CA THR A 36 -6.44 27.77 11.84
C THR A 36 -6.28 27.34 10.38
N MET A 37 -6.52 28.24 9.44
CA MET A 37 -6.29 27.97 8.01
C MET A 37 -4.79 27.75 7.72
N GLN A 38 -3.93 28.59 8.29
CA GLN A 38 -2.46 28.48 8.17
C GLN A 38 -1.96 27.12 8.68
N ASP A 39 -2.42 26.68 9.88
CA ASP A 39 -2.10 25.36 10.43
C ASP A 39 -2.55 24.21 9.50
N SER A 40 -3.75 24.36 8.93
CA SER A 40 -4.29 23.36 8.00
C SER A 40 -3.47 23.27 6.71
N LEU A 41 -2.98 24.40 6.20
CA LEU A 41 -2.08 24.47 5.03
C LEU A 41 -0.72 23.84 5.36
N ALA A 42 -0.10 24.22 6.49
CA ALA A 42 1.15 23.65 6.96
C ALA A 42 1.07 22.11 7.05
N ALA A 43 0.05 21.60 7.75
CA ALA A 43 -0.17 20.16 7.85
C ALA A 43 -0.48 19.48 6.48
N GLY A 44 -0.98 20.25 5.51
CA GLY A 44 -1.17 19.79 4.13
C GLY A 44 0.14 19.64 3.39
N VAL A 45 1.02 20.62 3.52
CA VAL A 45 2.38 20.62 2.91
C VAL A 45 3.22 19.49 3.50
N ASP A 46 3.28 19.36 4.84
CA ASP A 46 4.02 18.31 5.52
C ASP A 46 3.59 16.91 5.04
N ARG A 47 2.26 16.69 4.97
CA ARG A 47 1.73 15.40 4.46
C ARG A 47 2.08 15.15 2.99
N ALA A 48 2.12 16.19 2.17
CA ALA A 48 2.52 16.05 0.77
C ALA A 48 4.00 15.69 0.64
N GLU A 49 4.87 16.31 1.45
CA GLU A 49 6.30 16.00 1.48
C GLU A 49 6.58 14.57 1.99
N GLU A 50 5.92 14.17 3.07
CA GLU A 50 6.02 12.80 3.60
C GLU A 50 5.57 11.76 2.56
N TYR A 51 4.49 12.06 1.84
CA TYR A 51 3.98 11.20 0.79
C TYR A 51 4.96 11.07 -0.38
N ASP A 52 5.52 12.17 -0.88
CA ASP A 52 6.51 12.18 -1.97
C ASP A 52 7.79 11.44 -1.56
N LYS A 53 8.23 11.60 -0.32
CA LYS A 53 9.36 10.85 0.23
C LYS A 53 9.08 9.35 0.27
N ALA A 54 7.95 8.95 0.84
CA ALA A 54 7.55 7.54 0.92
C ALA A 54 7.41 6.91 -0.48
N LYS A 55 6.87 7.64 -1.45
CA LYS A 55 6.75 7.24 -2.85
C LYS A 55 8.13 7.01 -3.49
N THR A 56 9.06 7.92 -3.27
CA THR A 56 10.43 7.82 -3.79
C THR A 56 11.17 6.62 -3.19
N GLU A 57 11.07 6.43 -1.88
CA GLU A 57 11.67 5.30 -1.16
C GLU A 57 11.08 3.96 -1.66
N MET A 58 9.76 3.90 -1.89
CA MET A 58 9.10 2.71 -2.41
C MET A 58 9.58 2.36 -3.82
N ILE A 59 9.70 3.35 -4.74
CA ILE A 59 10.22 3.12 -6.10
C ILE A 59 11.67 2.63 -6.06
N ALA A 60 12.50 3.21 -5.19
CA ALA A 60 13.88 2.77 -5.01
C ALA A 60 13.95 1.32 -4.47
N GLY A 61 13.12 0.99 -3.48
CA GLY A 61 12.98 -0.36 -2.93
C GLY A 61 12.55 -1.37 -4.00
N MET A 62 11.52 -1.06 -4.79
CA MET A 62 11.06 -1.92 -5.89
C MET A 62 12.14 -2.14 -6.95
N SER A 63 12.93 -1.10 -7.27
CA SER A 63 14.05 -1.21 -8.22
C SER A 63 15.14 -2.15 -7.71
N HIS A 64 15.43 -2.11 -6.40
CA HIS A 64 16.35 -3.04 -5.74
C HIS A 64 15.81 -4.47 -5.79
N ASP A 65 14.54 -4.65 -5.44
CA ASP A 65 13.89 -5.96 -5.37
C ASP A 65 13.73 -6.63 -6.75
N LEU A 66 13.65 -5.85 -7.82
CA LEU A 66 13.71 -6.34 -9.21
C LEU A 66 15.12 -6.71 -9.65
N ARG A 67 16.15 -5.98 -9.17
CA ARG A 67 17.54 -6.24 -9.55
C ARG A 67 18.05 -7.58 -9.03
N THR A 68 17.64 -7.97 -7.83
CA THR A 68 18.07 -9.21 -7.17
C THR A 68 17.69 -10.46 -7.97
N PRO A 69 16.43 -10.72 -8.33
CA PRO A 69 16.04 -11.86 -9.16
C PRO A 69 16.66 -11.79 -10.57
N LEU A 70 16.76 -10.61 -11.17
CA LEU A 70 17.38 -10.42 -12.48
C LEU A 70 18.86 -10.84 -12.47
N THR A 71 19.59 -10.49 -11.42
CA THR A 71 21.00 -10.90 -11.26
C THR A 71 21.11 -12.41 -11.12
N SER A 72 20.20 -13.03 -10.35
CA SER A 72 20.13 -14.48 -10.19
C SER A 72 19.85 -15.18 -11.52
N ILE A 73 18.85 -14.72 -12.28
CA ILE A 73 18.52 -15.25 -13.62
C ILE A 73 19.74 -15.21 -14.52
N LYS A 74 20.41 -14.06 -14.62
CA LYS A 74 21.63 -13.91 -15.42
C LYS A 74 22.72 -14.87 -14.98
N GLY A 75 22.90 -15.07 -13.67
CA GLY A 75 23.90 -15.99 -13.11
C GLY A 75 23.62 -17.44 -13.49
N TYR A 76 22.39 -17.92 -13.34
CA TYR A 76 22.03 -19.29 -13.69
C TYR A 76 22.10 -19.55 -15.20
N ILE A 77 21.61 -18.63 -16.02
CA ILE A 77 21.73 -18.74 -17.48
C ILE A 77 23.24 -18.77 -17.91
N LYS A 78 24.03 -17.89 -17.29
CA LYS A 78 25.47 -17.87 -17.56
C LYS A 78 26.15 -19.19 -17.15
N GLY A 79 25.77 -19.75 -15.98
CA GLY A 79 26.29 -21.03 -15.52
C GLY A 79 26.00 -22.20 -16.48
N VAL A 80 24.83 -22.19 -17.15
CA VAL A 80 24.51 -23.13 -18.22
C VAL A 80 25.41 -22.88 -19.46
N LYS A 81 25.53 -21.62 -19.89
CA LYS A 81 26.32 -21.23 -21.09
C LYS A 81 27.81 -21.52 -20.93
N ASP A 82 28.37 -21.28 -19.76
CA ASP A 82 29.81 -21.46 -19.48
C ASP A 82 30.15 -22.92 -19.11
N GLY A 83 29.18 -23.84 -19.16
CA GLY A 83 29.39 -25.27 -18.91
C GLY A 83 29.57 -25.63 -17.42
N VAL A 84 29.27 -24.69 -16.49
CA VAL A 84 29.26 -24.95 -15.05
C VAL A 84 28.21 -26.00 -14.72
N ALA A 85 27.02 -25.88 -15.33
CA ALA A 85 26.01 -26.92 -15.33
C ALA A 85 26.35 -27.99 -16.37
N ASN A 86 27.26 -28.89 -16.00
CA ASN A 86 27.88 -29.85 -16.89
C ASN A 86 27.14 -31.17 -17.09
N THR A 87 25.95 -31.32 -16.53
CA THR A 87 25.04 -32.47 -16.72
C THR A 87 23.65 -32.00 -17.09
N PRO A 88 22.87 -32.81 -17.84
CA PRO A 88 21.49 -32.46 -18.18
C PRO A 88 20.63 -32.11 -16.96
N GLN A 89 20.76 -32.84 -15.86
CA GLN A 89 20.02 -32.61 -14.63
C GLN A 89 20.38 -31.26 -13.97
N LYS A 90 21.68 -30.89 -13.98
CA LYS A 90 22.12 -29.56 -13.49
C LYS A 90 21.65 -28.42 -14.38
N GLN A 91 21.63 -28.64 -15.69
CA GLN A 91 21.11 -27.64 -16.63
C GLN A 91 19.60 -27.39 -16.40
N GLU A 92 18.81 -28.47 -16.25
CA GLU A 92 17.40 -28.39 -15.94
C GLU A 92 17.17 -27.66 -14.60
N GLN A 93 17.90 -28.02 -13.56
CA GLN A 93 17.82 -27.35 -12.26
C GLN A 93 18.15 -25.84 -12.35
N TYR A 94 19.16 -25.46 -13.11
CA TYR A 94 19.54 -24.04 -13.28
C TYR A 94 18.46 -23.27 -14.04
N LEU A 95 17.87 -23.88 -15.07
CA LEU A 95 16.77 -23.29 -15.83
C LEU A 95 15.51 -23.15 -14.98
N ASP A 96 15.17 -24.16 -14.17
CA ASP A 96 14.03 -24.10 -13.23
C ASP A 96 14.18 -22.96 -12.23
N ILE A 97 15.38 -22.80 -11.64
CA ILE A 97 15.63 -21.70 -10.72
C ILE A 97 15.50 -20.34 -11.44
N ALA A 98 16.07 -20.24 -12.64
CA ALA A 98 15.93 -19.01 -13.43
C ALA A 98 14.47 -18.69 -13.74
N TYR A 99 13.67 -19.70 -14.10
CA TYR A 99 12.25 -19.56 -14.37
C TYR A 99 11.47 -19.11 -13.12
N GLN A 100 11.71 -19.76 -11.96
CA GLN A 100 11.08 -19.36 -10.70
C GLN A 100 11.39 -17.88 -10.33
N LYS A 101 12.64 -17.42 -10.58
CA LYS A 101 13.01 -16.02 -10.35
C LYS A 101 12.33 -15.07 -11.33
N ALA A 102 12.12 -15.49 -12.58
CA ALA A 102 11.34 -14.72 -13.55
C ALA A 102 9.88 -14.59 -13.12
N CYS A 103 9.25 -15.67 -12.67
CA CYS A 103 7.88 -15.64 -12.14
C CYS A 103 7.77 -14.70 -10.91
N ALA A 104 8.77 -14.70 -10.03
CA ALA A 104 8.79 -13.78 -8.90
C ALA A 104 8.91 -12.31 -9.35
N MET A 105 9.66 -12.02 -10.41
CA MET A 105 9.71 -10.68 -11.03
C MET A 105 8.35 -10.24 -11.58
N ASP A 106 7.62 -11.13 -12.24
CA ASP A 106 6.28 -10.81 -12.75
C ASP A 106 5.32 -10.37 -11.64
N VAL A 107 5.40 -11.00 -10.47
CA VAL A 107 4.61 -10.60 -9.30
C VAL A 107 4.97 -9.18 -8.84
N LEU A 108 6.26 -8.83 -8.81
CA LEU A 108 6.71 -7.49 -8.43
C LEU A 108 6.29 -6.43 -9.47
N LEU A 109 6.40 -6.74 -10.75
CA LEU A 109 5.96 -5.85 -11.83
C LEU A 109 4.45 -5.58 -11.80
N ARG A 110 3.63 -6.61 -11.50
CA ARG A 110 2.19 -6.42 -11.31
C ARG A 110 1.89 -5.49 -10.15
N LYS A 111 2.56 -5.67 -9.00
CA LYS A 111 2.42 -4.76 -7.84
C LYS A 111 2.77 -3.31 -8.19
N LEU A 112 3.84 -3.09 -8.96
CA LEU A 112 4.23 -1.76 -9.43
C LEU A 112 3.19 -1.16 -10.38
N SER A 113 2.66 -1.96 -11.32
CA SER A 113 1.60 -1.53 -12.23
C SER A 113 0.33 -1.14 -11.47
N ASP A 114 -0.07 -1.95 -10.50
CA ASP A 114 -1.25 -1.68 -9.67
C ASP A 114 -1.08 -0.41 -8.85
N PHE A 115 0.11 -0.20 -8.27
CA PHE A 115 0.44 1.03 -7.59
C PHE A 115 0.33 2.24 -8.53
N SER A 116 0.89 2.16 -9.73
CA SER A 116 0.78 3.24 -10.73
C SER A 116 -0.66 3.55 -11.12
N LYS A 117 -1.53 2.52 -11.22
CA LYS A 117 -2.96 2.72 -11.50
C LYS A 117 -3.69 3.41 -10.34
N LEU A 118 -3.34 3.06 -9.10
CA LEU A 118 -3.90 3.71 -7.90
C LEU A 118 -3.49 5.19 -7.84
N GLU A 119 -2.22 5.49 -8.08
CA GLU A 119 -1.68 6.84 -8.09
C GLU A 119 -2.36 7.75 -9.12
N THR A 120 -2.62 7.22 -10.29
CA THR A 120 -3.25 7.96 -11.39
C THR A 120 -4.78 7.99 -11.32
N GLY A 121 -5.39 7.36 -10.30
CA GLY A 121 -6.84 7.21 -10.19
C GLY A 121 -7.46 6.34 -11.29
N ASN A 122 -6.64 5.63 -12.06
CA ASN A 122 -7.07 4.80 -13.20
C ASN A 122 -7.29 3.33 -12.81
N MET A 123 -7.43 3.01 -11.52
CA MET A 123 -7.78 1.67 -11.08
C MET A 123 -9.21 1.36 -11.52
N PRO A 124 -9.42 0.36 -12.40
CA PRO A 124 -10.79 -0.02 -12.78
C PRO A 124 -11.53 -0.54 -11.55
N MET A 125 -12.73 -0.04 -11.32
CA MET A 125 -13.60 -0.44 -10.23
C MET A 125 -14.97 -0.79 -10.77
N GLU A 126 -15.46 -1.98 -10.45
CA GLU A 126 -16.77 -2.47 -10.84
C GLU A 126 -17.61 -2.78 -9.59
N PRO A 127 -18.14 -1.73 -8.91
CA PRO A 127 -18.89 -1.92 -7.67
C PRO A 127 -20.25 -2.57 -7.94
N VAL A 128 -20.55 -3.63 -7.19
CA VAL A 128 -21.79 -4.39 -7.25
C VAL A 128 -22.45 -4.41 -5.87
N ALA A 129 -23.78 -4.28 -5.84
CA ALA A 129 -24.54 -4.41 -4.60
C ALA A 129 -24.41 -5.85 -4.06
N THR A 130 -23.82 -5.98 -2.88
CA THR A 130 -23.40 -7.28 -2.34
C THR A 130 -23.79 -7.39 -0.86
N ASP A 131 -24.27 -8.56 -0.44
CA ASP A 131 -24.36 -8.90 0.96
C ASP A 131 -22.95 -9.17 1.51
N PHE A 132 -22.46 -8.21 2.30
CA PHE A 132 -21.07 -8.23 2.74
C PHE A 132 -20.75 -9.41 3.66
N GLY A 133 -21.73 -9.83 4.48
CA GLY A 133 -21.57 -11.03 5.34
C GLY A 133 -21.41 -12.31 4.53
N ALA A 134 -22.28 -12.52 3.53
CA ALA A 134 -22.20 -13.68 2.64
C ALA A 134 -20.90 -13.67 1.81
N PHE A 135 -20.46 -12.51 1.33
CA PHE A 135 -19.21 -12.35 0.59
C PHE A 135 -17.98 -12.72 1.44
N LEU A 136 -17.95 -12.27 2.71
CA LEU A 136 -16.85 -12.63 3.62
C LEU A 136 -16.83 -14.14 3.93
N GLN A 137 -18.01 -14.74 4.13
CA GLN A 137 -18.10 -16.19 4.38
C GLN A 137 -17.57 -16.98 3.18
N GLU A 138 -18.01 -16.66 1.96
CA GLU A 138 -17.49 -17.27 0.72
C GLU A 138 -15.96 -17.15 0.61
N MET A 139 -15.43 -15.96 0.90
CA MET A 139 -13.99 -15.72 0.85
C MET A 139 -13.22 -16.55 1.90
N LEU A 140 -13.77 -16.73 3.10
CA LEU A 140 -13.16 -17.59 4.13
C LEU A 140 -13.20 -19.05 3.74
N ASP A 141 -14.32 -19.52 3.19
CA ASP A 141 -14.48 -20.90 2.72
C ASP A 141 -13.48 -21.20 1.57
N ASP A 142 -13.32 -20.28 0.62
CA ASP A 142 -12.33 -20.38 -0.48
C ASP A 142 -10.88 -20.50 0.03
N ASN A 143 -10.58 -19.94 1.19
CA ASN A 143 -9.24 -19.92 1.77
C ASN A 143 -9.06 -20.90 2.95
N GLU A 144 -10.06 -21.71 3.28
CA GLU A 144 -10.04 -22.61 4.46
C GLU A 144 -8.82 -23.52 4.49
N GLN A 145 -8.50 -24.17 3.37
CA GLN A 145 -7.34 -25.06 3.29
C GLN A 145 -6.04 -24.30 3.55
N TYR A 146 -5.86 -23.12 2.94
CA TYR A 146 -4.68 -22.29 3.13
C TYR A 146 -4.52 -21.84 4.58
N LEU A 147 -5.62 -21.46 5.24
CA LEU A 147 -5.62 -21.05 6.64
C LEU A 147 -5.26 -22.23 7.56
N ARG A 148 -5.78 -23.43 7.30
CA ARG A 148 -5.43 -24.66 8.03
C ARG A 148 -3.95 -25.02 7.88
N GLU A 149 -3.40 -24.94 6.67
CA GLU A 149 -1.97 -25.21 6.42
C GLU A 149 -1.04 -24.23 7.16
N LYS A 150 -1.53 -23.01 7.45
CA LYS A 150 -0.83 -21.98 8.22
C LYS A 150 -1.12 -22.03 9.72
N ASP A 151 -1.90 -22.99 10.20
CA ASP A 151 -2.32 -23.11 11.60
C ASP A 151 -2.99 -21.82 12.11
N VAL A 152 -3.92 -21.29 11.31
CA VAL A 152 -4.72 -20.11 11.63
C VAL A 152 -6.18 -20.51 11.81
N ASN A 153 -6.74 -20.17 12.97
CA ASN A 153 -8.17 -20.30 13.24
C ASN A 153 -8.82 -18.92 13.12
N VAL A 154 -9.77 -18.79 12.20
CA VAL A 154 -10.54 -17.54 12.01
C VAL A 154 -11.88 -17.69 12.72
N ILE A 155 -12.19 -16.74 13.59
CA ILE A 155 -13.50 -16.61 14.23
C ILE A 155 -14.22 -15.45 13.54
N PHE A 156 -15.33 -15.74 12.88
CA PHE A 156 -16.09 -14.76 12.14
C PHE A 156 -17.50 -14.64 12.70
N PHE A 157 -17.91 -13.43 13.07
CA PHE A 157 -19.24 -13.14 13.56
C PHE A 157 -20.02 -12.38 12.49
N VAL A 158 -21.03 -13.00 11.95
CA VAL A 158 -21.96 -12.37 10.99
C VAL A 158 -23.09 -11.70 11.76
N PRO A 159 -23.41 -10.43 11.51
CA PRO A 159 -24.63 -9.82 12.04
C PRO A 159 -25.87 -10.57 11.55
N GLU A 160 -26.94 -10.64 12.36
CA GLU A 160 -28.20 -11.26 11.94
C GLU A 160 -28.85 -10.50 10.77
N GLU A 161 -28.65 -9.19 10.71
CA GLU A 161 -29.16 -8.34 9.64
C GLU A 161 -28.19 -8.34 8.45
N LYS A 162 -28.75 -8.49 7.23
CA LYS A 162 -27.98 -8.39 6.00
C LYS A 162 -27.44 -6.99 5.81
N VAL A 163 -26.14 -6.88 5.58
CA VAL A 163 -25.46 -5.63 5.27
C VAL A 163 -25.20 -5.56 3.77
N ILE A 164 -26.12 -4.88 3.05
CA ILE A 164 -25.94 -4.66 1.62
C ILE A 164 -25.08 -3.41 1.40
N THR A 165 -23.98 -3.58 0.68
CA THR A 165 -23.06 -2.49 0.32
C THR A 165 -22.59 -2.65 -1.13
N CYS A 166 -22.15 -1.54 -1.74
CA CYS A 166 -21.57 -1.56 -3.09
C CYS A 166 -20.06 -1.76 -2.98
N ILE A 167 -19.57 -2.93 -3.42
CA ILE A 167 -18.15 -3.27 -3.41
C ILE A 167 -17.71 -3.84 -4.76
N ASP A 168 -16.46 -3.62 -5.09
CA ASP A 168 -15.77 -4.38 -6.14
C ASP A 168 -15.23 -5.67 -5.52
N HIS A 169 -15.72 -6.83 -5.99
CA HIS A 169 -15.37 -8.12 -5.42
C HIS A 169 -13.88 -8.42 -5.52
N GLU A 170 -13.25 -8.14 -6.67
CA GLU A 170 -11.84 -8.43 -6.90
C GLU A 170 -10.93 -7.56 -6.01
N GLN A 171 -11.22 -6.26 -5.96
CA GLN A 171 -10.41 -5.35 -5.14
C GLN A 171 -10.62 -5.60 -3.65
N THR A 172 -11.86 -5.92 -3.24
CA THR A 172 -12.16 -6.24 -1.84
C THR A 172 -11.51 -7.56 -1.41
N LYS A 173 -11.59 -8.63 -2.22
CA LYS A 173 -10.87 -9.89 -1.98
C LYS A 173 -9.36 -9.64 -1.85
N ARG A 174 -8.80 -8.77 -2.66
CA ARG A 174 -7.37 -8.40 -2.62
C ARG A 174 -6.98 -7.67 -1.34
N VAL A 175 -7.79 -6.70 -0.89
CA VAL A 175 -7.56 -5.99 0.38
C VAL A 175 -7.59 -6.96 1.55
N LEU A 176 -8.62 -7.80 1.63
CA LEU A 176 -8.78 -8.77 2.72
C LEU A 176 -7.64 -9.79 2.73
N ARG A 177 -7.23 -10.30 1.58
CA ARG A 177 -6.09 -11.22 1.47
C ARG A 177 -4.80 -10.57 1.97
N ASN A 178 -4.52 -9.32 1.59
CA ASN A 178 -3.35 -8.60 2.08
C ASN A 178 -3.36 -8.43 3.60
N ILE A 179 -4.53 -8.13 4.19
CA ILE A 179 -4.69 -8.02 5.64
C ILE A 179 -4.42 -9.38 6.29
N MET A 180 -5.01 -10.46 5.77
CA MET A 180 -4.81 -11.81 6.29
C MET A 180 -3.34 -12.24 6.21
N GLU A 181 -2.68 -12.05 5.06
CA GLU A 181 -1.27 -12.38 4.88
C GLU A 181 -0.36 -11.57 5.82
N ASN A 182 -0.62 -10.28 6.01
CA ASN A 182 0.11 -9.45 6.95
C ASN A 182 -0.10 -9.91 8.39
N SER A 183 -1.33 -10.18 8.79
CA SER A 183 -1.64 -10.70 10.12
C SER A 183 -0.93 -12.02 10.40
N MET A 184 -0.89 -12.93 9.43
CA MET A 184 -0.16 -14.21 9.55
C MET A 184 1.35 -14.01 9.62
N LYS A 185 1.90 -13.04 8.88
CA LYS A 185 3.35 -12.75 8.84
C LYS A 185 3.86 -12.14 10.14
N TYR A 186 3.06 -11.26 10.74
CA TYR A 186 3.46 -10.48 11.93
C TYR A 186 2.82 -10.98 13.23
N ARG A 187 2.13 -12.13 13.20
CA ARG A 187 1.53 -12.71 14.41
C ARG A 187 2.61 -12.99 15.47
N CYS A 188 2.39 -12.52 16.68
CA CYS A 188 3.05 -13.09 17.86
C CYS A 188 2.42 -14.47 18.16
N ARG A 189 3.22 -15.44 18.61
CA ARG A 189 2.78 -16.84 18.83
C ARG A 189 1.61 -17.02 19.83
N GLU A 190 1.16 -15.97 20.49
CA GLU A 190 0.16 -16.00 21.56
C GLU A 190 -1.08 -15.12 21.29
N GLN A 191 -1.29 -14.62 20.08
CA GLN A 191 -2.48 -13.80 19.77
C GLN A 191 -3.49 -14.60 18.96
N VAL A 192 -4.70 -14.79 19.54
CA VAL A 192 -5.92 -15.15 18.83
C VAL A 192 -6.35 -13.93 18.01
N LEU A 193 -6.46 -14.08 16.70
CA LEU A 193 -7.06 -13.08 15.80
C LEU A 193 -8.58 -13.25 15.79
#